data_19125c4d63df85a74e579048e3463bfc
#
_entry.id   19125c4d63df85a74e579048e3463bfc
#
_cell.length_a   1.000
_cell.length_b   1.000
_cell.length_c   1.000
_cell.angle_alpha   90.00
_cell.angle_beta   90.00
_cell.angle_gamma   90.00
#
_symmetry.space_group_name_H-M   'P 1'
#
loop_
_entity.id
_entity.type
_entity.pdbx_description
1 polymer ?
#
loop_
_entity_poly.entity_id
_entity_poly.type
_entity_poly.pdbx_seq_one_letter_code
_entity_poly.pdbx_strand_id
1 'polypeptide(L)'
;MKIHNLMEEIVLDKIDEIIREYKDRKLGKDLPTAEKYKFDVACYVLNRIEPVYVVSGRGLAYLDADYIDQLQKNADLVTYIHQGIERVMNVQRPYYDKTNKKDDLDLEGDFFNFPIIKGRIFNSRNFAPLAGVRIELNHKSKLMKMIEDTWQNPYTIPEKTAGKFLFLPYPLKAENAGEKGVFDLEIVARCKGYEELRHYFSIELQAEDGVINYFRVNKVYEIKDLYLVPEDT
;
A
#
# COMPACT_ATOMS: atom_id res chain seq x y z
N MET A 1 1.18 15.28 -23.86
CA MET A 1 1.69 16.33 -22.97
C MET A 1 1.59 15.77 -21.55
N LYS A 2 2.71 15.60 -20.83
CA LYS A 2 2.68 15.09 -19.43
C LYS A 2 2.90 16.26 -18.49
N ILE A 3 2.12 16.31 -17.41
CA ILE A 3 2.34 17.24 -16.30
C ILE A 3 3.26 16.54 -15.31
N HIS A 4 4.34 17.20 -14.91
CA HIS A 4 5.30 16.69 -13.93
C HIS A 4 5.25 17.55 -12.67
N ASN A 5 5.36 16.92 -11.52
CA ASN A 5 5.53 17.64 -10.26
C ASN A 5 7.02 17.72 -9.94
N LEU A 6 7.59 18.91 -10.06
CA LEU A 6 9.02 19.15 -9.81
C LEU A 6 9.42 18.76 -8.38
N MET A 7 8.49 18.87 -7.43
CA MET A 7 8.76 18.52 -6.04
C MET A 7 9.09 17.04 -5.85
N GLU A 8 8.67 16.14 -6.75
CA GLU A 8 9.02 14.72 -6.67
C GLU A 8 10.53 14.51 -6.79
N GLU A 9 11.17 15.15 -7.78
CA GLU A 9 12.62 15.04 -7.99
C GLU A 9 13.38 15.69 -6.82
N ILE A 10 12.99 16.90 -6.42
CA ILE A 10 13.62 17.62 -5.32
C ILE A 10 13.56 16.83 -4.01
N VAL A 11 12.42 16.26 -3.69
CA VAL A 11 12.22 15.44 -2.47
C VAL A 11 13.05 14.18 -2.51
N LEU A 12 13.06 13.47 -3.64
CA LEU A 12 13.82 12.23 -3.79
C LEU A 12 15.33 12.47 -3.67
N ASP A 13 15.85 13.53 -4.30
CA ASP A 13 17.26 13.90 -4.22
C ASP A 13 17.67 14.30 -2.79
N LYS A 14 16.79 15.06 -2.11
CA LYS A 14 17.06 15.48 -0.72
C LYS A 14 16.99 14.32 0.27
N ILE A 15 16.10 13.36 0.04
CA ILE A 15 16.05 12.11 0.84
C ILE A 15 17.36 11.33 0.66
N ASP A 16 17.87 11.20 -0.57
CA ASP A 16 19.14 10.51 -0.84
C ASP A 16 20.34 11.20 -0.16
N GLU A 17 20.36 12.52 -0.14
CA GLU A 17 21.38 13.30 0.56
C GLU A 17 21.33 13.00 2.08
N ILE A 18 20.16 13.11 2.68
CA ILE A 18 19.97 12.87 4.12
C ILE A 18 20.30 11.42 4.49
N ILE A 19 19.86 10.44 3.69
CA ILE A 19 20.17 9.01 3.96
C ILE A 19 21.69 8.77 3.90
N ARG A 20 22.42 9.41 2.96
CA ARG A 20 23.88 9.34 2.91
C ARG A 20 24.51 9.91 4.17
N GLU A 21 24.07 11.08 4.63
CA GLU A 21 24.56 11.66 5.87
C GLU A 21 24.33 10.77 7.10
N TYR A 22 23.18 10.12 7.20
CA TYR A 22 22.90 9.15 8.27
C TYR A 22 23.85 7.96 8.25
N LYS A 23 24.19 7.45 7.06
CA LYS A 23 25.15 6.34 6.89
C LYS A 23 26.56 6.76 7.32
N ASP A 24 26.99 7.94 6.90
CA ASP A 24 28.33 8.46 7.18
C ASP A 24 28.53 8.73 8.70
N ARG A 25 27.51 9.22 9.37
CA ARG A 25 27.54 9.50 10.81
C ARG A 25 27.33 8.27 11.69
N LYS A 26 27.17 7.06 11.11
CA LYS A 26 26.82 5.82 11.83
C LYS A 26 25.57 5.93 12.70
N LEU A 27 24.72 6.92 12.46
CA LEU A 27 23.45 7.14 13.15
C LEU A 27 22.34 6.21 12.64
N GLY A 28 22.58 5.51 11.52
CA GLY A 28 21.59 4.72 10.80
C GLY A 28 21.85 3.23 10.81
N LYS A 29 22.19 2.61 11.95
CA LYS A 29 22.43 1.14 12.00
C LYS A 29 21.21 0.32 11.57
N ASP A 30 20.00 0.91 11.58
CA ASP A 30 18.74 0.24 11.32
C ASP A 30 17.93 0.86 10.15
N LEU A 31 18.54 1.73 9.32
CA LEU A 31 17.86 2.28 8.15
C LEU A 31 17.70 1.18 7.10
N PRO A 32 16.47 0.83 6.70
CA PRO A 32 16.25 -0.10 5.62
C PRO A 32 16.91 0.44 4.33
N THR A 33 17.68 -0.41 3.65
CA THR A 33 18.38 -0.05 2.41
C THR A 33 17.50 -0.15 1.16
N ALA A 34 16.26 -0.60 1.31
CA ALA A 34 15.36 -0.84 0.20
C ALA A 34 14.85 0.47 -0.44
N GLU A 35 14.84 0.55 -1.77
CA GLU A 35 14.27 1.67 -2.53
C GLU A 35 12.83 2.01 -2.10
N LYS A 36 12.03 1.00 -1.76
CA LYS A 36 10.64 1.17 -1.30
C LYS A 36 10.53 2.05 -0.06
N TYR A 37 11.50 1.98 0.85
CA TYR A 37 11.54 2.84 2.04
C TYR A 37 11.66 4.32 1.64
N LYS A 38 12.53 4.64 0.68
CA LYS A 38 12.69 5.98 0.14
C LYS A 38 11.37 6.52 -0.42
N PHE A 39 10.64 5.72 -1.19
CA PHE A 39 9.35 6.13 -1.74
C PHE A 39 8.28 6.33 -0.67
N ASP A 40 8.24 5.51 0.38
CA ASP A 40 7.30 5.71 1.50
C ASP A 40 7.58 7.05 2.22
N VAL A 41 8.86 7.39 2.42
CA VAL A 41 9.26 8.70 2.96
C VAL A 41 8.88 9.83 2.00
N ALA A 42 9.16 9.67 0.70
CA ALA A 42 8.80 10.67 -0.31
C ALA A 42 7.29 10.91 -0.34
N CYS A 43 6.46 9.87 -0.32
CA CYS A 43 5.01 10.00 -0.23
C CYS A 43 4.57 10.75 1.02
N TYR A 44 5.22 10.49 2.18
CA TYR A 44 4.92 11.21 3.41
C TYR A 44 5.17 12.72 3.27
N VAL A 45 6.28 13.10 2.64
CA VAL A 45 6.70 14.49 2.43
C VAL A 45 5.82 15.18 1.39
N LEU A 46 5.65 14.57 0.21
CA LEU A 46 4.89 15.11 -0.91
C LEU A 46 3.42 15.40 -0.58
N ASN A 47 2.85 14.67 0.38
CA ASN A 47 1.50 14.94 0.88
C ASN A 47 1.41 16.13 1.87
N ARG A 48 2.54 16.81 2.18
CA ARG A 48 2.62 17.92 3.16
C ARG A 48 3.21 19.20 2.61
N ILE A 49 3.80 19.13 1.43
CA ILE A 49 4.35 20.29 0.72
C ILE A 49 3.50 20.63 -0.48
N GLU A 50 3.54 21.89 -0.90
CA GLU A 50 2.84 22.34 -2.09
C GLU A 50 3.50 21.77 -3.36
N PRO A 51 2.73 21.16 -4.28
CA PRO A 51 3.27 20.65 -5.53
C PRO A 51 3.61 21.80 -6.50
N VAL A 52 4.70 21.64 -7.23
CA VAL A 52 5.10 22.57 -8.30
C VAL A 52 4.98 21.84 -9.64
N TYR A 53 3.92 22.13 -10.39
CA TYR A 53 3.65 21.47 -11.66
C TYR A 53 4.29 22.19 -12.84
N VAL A 54 5.01 21.43 -13.69
CA VAL A 54 5.60 21.90 -14.94
C VAL A 54 5.15 21.00 -16.09
N VAL A 55 5.00 21.61 -17.29
CA VAL A 55 4.51 20.90 -18.49
C VAL A 55 5.65 20.57 -19.47
N SER A 56 6.78 21.26 -19.35
CA SER A 56 7.93 21.09 -20.25
C SER A 56 9.21 21.62 -19.61
N GLY A 57 10.38 21.23 -20.17
CA GLY A 57 11.68 21.78 -19.76
C GLY A 57 11.80 23.30 -19.92
N ARG A 58 10.95 23.94 -20.74
CA ARG A 58 10.85 25.41 -20.77
C ARG A 58 10.22 25.97 -19.51
N GLY A 59 9.25 25.26 -18.90
CA GLY A 59 8.70 25.66 -17.61
C GLY A 59 9.75 25.68 -16.50
N LEU A 60 10.71 24.76 -16.54
CA LEU A 60 11.84 24.76 -15.62
C LEU A 60 12.76 25.98 -15.81
N ALA A 61 12.97 26.41 -17.05
CA ALA A 61 13.84 27.54 -17.36
C ALA A 61 13.25 28.90 -16.94
N TYR A 62 11.94 28.98 -16.69
CA TYR A 62 11.27 30.17 -16.15
C TYR A 62 11.18 30.16 -14.62
N LEU A 63 11.47 29.03 -13.98
CA LEU A 63 11.65 29.00 -12.53
C LEU A 63 13.03 29.58 -12.25
N ASP A 64 13.04 30.68 -11.52
CA ASP A 64 14.26 31.33 -11.10
C ASP A 64 15.16 30.33 -10.37
N ALA A 65 16.45 30.27 -10.70
CA ALA A 65 17.40 29.37 -10.04
C ALA A 65 17.39 29.57 -8.51
N ASP A 66 17.20 30.81 -8.07
CA ASP A 66 17.06 31.15 -6.66
C ASP A 66 15.82 30.54 -6.01
N TYR A 67 14.72 30.36 -6.75
CA TYR A 67 13.51 29.74 -6.26
C TYR A 67 13.69 28.23 -6.06
N ILE A 68 14.37 27.56 -6.99
CA ILE A 68 14.71 26.13 -6.85
C ILE A 68 15.64 25.93 -5.65
N ASP A 69 16.64 26.80 -5.49
CA ASP A 69 17.56 26.78 -4.35
C ASP A 69 16.84 27.01 -3.01
N GLN A 70 15.84 27.91 -2.99
CA GLN A 70 14.99 28.14 -1.82
C GLN A 70 14.13 26.93 -1.48
N LEU A 71 13.56 26.26 -2.47
CA LEU A 71 12.79 25.02 -2.26
C LEU A 71 13.65 23.89 -1.68
N GLN A 72 14.89 23.76 -2.15
CA GLN A 72 15.82 22.74 -1.64
C GLN A 72 16.33 23.04 -0.23
N LYS A 73 16.50 24.30 0.10
CA LYS A 73 16.99 24.79 1.41
C LYS A 73 15.87 24.96 2.44
N ASN A 74 14.63 24.72 2.06
CA ASN A 74 13.51 24.94 2.95
C ASN A 74 13.63 24.06 4.20
N ALA A 75 13.76 24.67 5.37
CA ALA A 75 13.87 23.98 6.66
C ALA A 75 12.68 23.05 6.92
N ASP A 76 11.50 23.39 6.39
CA ASP A 76 10.32 22.58 6.49
C ASP A 76 10.45 21.26 5.72
N LEU A 77 11.06 21.28 4.52
CA LEU A 77 11.30 20.09 3.72
C LEU A 77 12.19 19.09 4.49
N VAL A 78 13.30 19.57 5.03
CA VAL A 78 14.23 18.75 5.82
C VAL A 78 13.51 18.18 7.06
N THR A 79 12.72 19.01 7.74
CA THR A 79 11.94 18.59 8.90
C THR A 79 10.92 17.49 8.54
N TYR A 80 10.18 17.65 7.42
CA TYR A 80 9.26 16.64 6.97
C TYR A 80 9.94 15.33 6.55
N ILE A 81 11.15 15.41 5.96
CA ILE A 81 11.93 14.21 5.63
C ILE A 81 12.32 13.46 6.90
N HIS A 82 12.84 14.14 7.93
CA HIS A 82 13.18 13.51 9.21
C HIS A 82 11.97 12.86 9.89
N GLN A 83 10.83 13.57 9.92
CA GLN A 83 9.57 13.02 10.44
C GLN A 83 9.09 11.81 9.61
N GLY A 84 9.24 11.87 8.29
CA GLY A 84 8.91 10.77 7.37
C GLY A 84 9.77 9.54 7.65
N ILE A 85 11.07 9.72 7.79
CA ILE A 85 12.03 8.66 8.15
C ILE A 85 11.62 8.02 9.48
N GLU A 86 11.43 8.81 10.53
CA GLU A 86 11.04 8.31 11.84
C GLU A 86 9.71 7.54 11.78
N ARG A 87 8.71 8.09 11.08
CA ARG A 87 7.40 7.46 10.96
C ARG A 87 7.45 6.15 10.21
N VAL A 88 8.19 6.08 9.10
CA VAL A 88 8.32 4.88 8.27
C VAL A 88 9.14 3.81 9.01
N MET A 89 10.20 4.19 9.75
CA MET A 89 10.94 3.27 10.62
C MET A 89 10.07 2.66 11.72
N ASN A 90 9.22 3.47 12.37
CA ASN A 90 8.33 2.99 13.42
C ASN A 90 7.18 2.08 12.93
N VAL A 91 6.93 2.05 11.63
CA VAL A 91 5.89 1.20 11.01
C VAL A 91 6.50 -0.08 10.45
N GLN A 92 7.71 -0.50 10.87
CA GLN A 92 8.44 -1.67 10.37
C GLN A 92 7.58 -2.62 9.52
N ARG A 93 7.63 -2.44 8.20
CA ARG A 93 7.01 -3.38 7.29
C ARG A 93 7.99 -4.56 7.13
N PRO A 94 7.59 -5.80 7.45
CA PRO A 94 8.49 -6.95 7.49
C PRO A 94 9.10 -7.35 6.13
N TYR A 95 8.93 -6.52 5.09
CA TYR A 95 9.30 -6.80 3.69
C TYR A 95 10.31 -5.84 3.09
N TYR A 96 10.83 -4.86 3.83
CA TYR A 96 11.86 -3.97 3.30
C TYR A 96 13.15 -4.69 2.92
N ASP A 97 13.44 -5.82 3.58
CA ASP A 97 14.67 -6.60 3.36
C ASP A 97 14.59 -7.63 2.22
N LYS A 98 13.41 -7.84 1.64
CA LYS A 98 13.27 -8.74 0.50
C LYS A 98 13.47 -7.96 -0.79
N THR A 99 14.61 -8.21 -1.45
CA THR A 99 14.85 -7.82 -2.84
C THR A 99 13.83 -8.51 -3.75
N ASN A 100 12.68 -7.88 -3.95
CA ASN A 100 11.71 -8.38 -4.89
C ASN A 100 12.10 -7.90 -6.29
N LYS A 101 12.27 -8.85 -7.19
CA LYS A 101 12.26 -8.58 -8.62
C LYS A 101 11.00 -7.76 -8.92
N LYS A 102 11.17 -6.65 -9.65
CA LYS A 102 10.07 -5.97 -10.33
C LYS A 102 9.44 -7.01 -11.25
N ASP A 103 8.35 -7.61 -10.82
CA ASP A 103 7.39 -8.11 -11.78
C ASP A 103 6.70 -6.84 -12.32
N ASP A 104 7.27 -6.23 -13.36
CA ASP A 104 6.54 -5.29 -14.19
C ASP A 104 5.30 -6.05 -14.66
N LEU A 105 4.13 -5.57 -14.23
CA LEU A 105 2.82 -6.13 -14.61
C LEU A 105 2.49 -5.73 -16.06
N ASP A 106 3.44 -5.92 -16.99
CA ASP A 106 3.18 -5.89 -18.42
C ASP A 106 2.50 -7.22 -18.81
N LEU A 107 1.29 -7.38 -18.30
CA LEU A 107 0.44 -8.50 -18.65
C LEU A 107 -0.41 -8.07 -19.83
N GLU A 108 -0.06 -8.55 -21.03
CA GLU A 108 -0.90 -8.43 -22.22
C GLU A 108 -2.08 -9.41 -22.14
N GLY A 109 -3.27 -8.94 -22.50
CA GLY A 109 -4.51 -9.72 -22.57
C GLY A 109 -5.58 -9.25 -21.60
N ASP A 110 -6.64 -10.04 -21.50
CA ASP A 110 -7.83 -9.73 -20.73
C ASP A 110 -7.73 -10.32 -19.32
N PHE A 111 -8.15 -9.54 -18.31
CA PHE A 111 -8.06 -9.92 -16.91
C PHE A 111 -9.33 -9.60 -16.13
N PHE A 112 -9.66 -10.47 -15.18
CA PHE A 112 -10.59 -10.17 -14.11
C PHE A 112 -9.87 -9.38 -13.02
N ASN A 113 -10.07 -8.07 -13.00
CA ASN A 113 -9.47 -7.16 -12.05
C ASN A 113 -10.32 -7.07 -10.78
N PHE A 114 -9.79 -7.57 -9.66
CA PHE A 114 -10.50 -7.52 -8.39
C PHE A 114 -10.54 -6.10 -7.82
N PRO A 115 -11.65 -5.72 -7.16
CA PRO A 115 -11.71 -4.48 -6.39
C PRO A 115 -10.83 -4.58 -5.14
N ILE A 116 -10.57 -3.46 -4.50
CA ILE A 116 -10.06 -3.44 -3.13
C ILE A 116 -11.13 -4.07 -2.23
N ILE A 117 -10.78 -5.15 -1.54
CA ILE A 117 -11.66 -5.83 -0.58
C ILE A 117 -11.31 -5.33 0.81
N LYS A 118 -12.21 -4.60 1.45
CA LYS A 118 -12.03 -4.07 2.79
C LYS A 118 -13.10 -4.57 3.75
N GLY A 119 -12.77 -4.66 5.02
CA GLY A 119 -13.72 -5.05 6.06
C GLY A 119 -13.27 -4.62 7.44
N ARG A 120 -14.16 -4.85 8.39
CA ARG A 120 -13.91 -4.61 9.81
C ARG A 120 -14.22 -5.85 10.62
N ILE A 121 -13.50 -6.04 11.74
CA ILE A 121 -13.68 -7.17 12.63
C ILE A 121 -13.70 -6.73 14.10
N PHE A 122 -14.66 -7.24 14.84
CA PHE A 122 -14.97 -6.82 16.19
C PHE A 122 -15.13 -8.03 17.11
N ASN A 123 -14.99 -7.80 18.40
CA ASN A 123 -15.42 -8.74 19.44
C ASN A 123 -16.95 -8.75 19.52
N SER A 124 -17.57 -9.93 19.46
CA SER A 124 -19.03 -10.08 19.47
C SER A 124 -19.69 -9.68 20.80
N ARG A 125 -18.95 -9.69 21.93
CA ARG A 125 -19.51 -9.41 23.26
C ARG A 125 -19.54 -7.90 23.58
N ASN A 126 -18.50 -7.16 23.19
CA ASN A 126 -18.34 -5.76 23.58
C ASN A 126 -18.19 -4.81 22.39
N PHE A 127 -18.24 -5.30 21.17
CA PHE A 127 -18.11 -4.55 19.93
C PHE A 127 -16.79 -3.77 19.78
N ALA A 128 -15.78 -4.10 20.59
CA ALA A 128 -14.47 -3.49 20.47
C ALA A 128 -13.76 -3.98 19.19
N PRO A 129 -13.07 -3.10 18.45
CA PRO A 129 -12.27 -3.51 17.30
C PRO A 129 -11.11 -4.38 17.76
N LEU A 130 -10.85 -5.47 17.02
CA LEU A 130 -9.84 -6.45 17.39
C LEU A 130 -8.51 -6.19 16.69
N ALA A 131 -7.42 -6.32 17.44
CA ALA A 131 -6.05 -6.40 16.95
C ALA A 131 -5.48 -7.81 17.14
N GLY A 132 -4.35 -8.11 16.49
CA GLY A 132 -3.71 -9.44 16.59
C GLY A 132 -4.47 -10.55 15.83
N VAL A 133 -5.57 -10.21 15.14
CA VAL A 133 -6.33 -11.17 14.33
C VAL A 133 -5.56 -11.45 13.05
N ARG A 134 -5.30 -12.71 12.77
CA ARG A 134 -4.77 -13.19 11.50
C ARG A 134 -5.92 -13.44 10.54
N ILE A 135 -5.95 -12.70 9.44
CA ILE A 135 -6.98 -12.78 8.39
C ILE A 135 -6.38 -13.31 7.10
N GLU A 136 -7.11 -14.20 6.46
CA GLU A 136 -6.76 -14.81 5.18
C GLU A 136 -7.89 -14.56 4.18
N LEU A 137 -7.51 -14.20 2.94
CA LEU A 137 -8.42 -14.17 1.80
C LEU A 137 -8.13 -15.36 0.90
N ASN A 138 -9.13 -16.21 0.70
CA ASN A 138 -9.03 -17.43 -0.09
C ASN A 138 -9.96 -17.41 -1.30
N HIS A 139 -9.54 -18.08 -2.36
CA HIS A 139 -10.36 -18.47 -3.50
C HIS A 139 -10.13 -19.95 -3.78
N LYS A 140 -11.21 -20.74 -3.91
CA LYS A 140 -11.14 -22.20 -4.10
C LYS A 140 -10.23 -22.89 -3.07
N SER A 141 -10.37 -22.53 -1.80
CA SER A 141 -9.58 -23.04 -0.67
C SER A 141 -8.06 -22.78 -0.75
N LYS A 142 -7.63 -21.84 -1.57
CA LYS A 142 -6.22 -21.41 -1.68
C LYS A 142 -6.09 -19.95 -1.36
N LEU A 143 -5.00 -19.59 -0.67
CA LEU A 143 -4.66 -18.19 -0.43
C LEU A 143 -4.54 -17.44 -1.76
N MET A 144 -5.25 -16.32 -1.88
CA MET A 144 -5.11 -15.45 -3.03
C MET A 144 -3.77 -14.72 -3.01
N LYS A 145 -3.10 -14.68 -4.16
CA LYS A 145 -1.92 -13.82 -4.35
C LYS A 145 -2.39 -12.37 -4.34
N MET A 146 -1.61 -11.48 -3.73
CA MET A 146 -1.85 -10.04 -3.76
C MET A 146 -1.13 -9.41 -4.94
N ILE A 147 -1.59 -8.23 -5.36
CA ILE A 147 -1.03 -7.51 -6.52
C ILE A 147 0.43 -7.12 -6.32
N GLU A 148 0.80 -6.84 -5.09
CA GLU A 148 2.18 -6.59 -4.69
C GLU A 148 2.59 -7.56 -3.57
N ASP A 149 3.84 -7.98 -3.58
CA ASP A 149 4.39 -8.87 -2.55
C ASP A 149 4.45 -8.22 -1.16
N THR A 150 4.36 -6.89 -1.11
CA THR A 150 4.27 -6.14 0.15
C THR A 150 2.89 -6.21 0.80
N TRP A 151 1.86 -6.57 0.05
CA TRP A 151 0.52 -6.82 0.57
C TRP A 151 0.43 -8.24 1.09
N GLN A 152 0.20 -8.34 2.39
CA GLN A 152 0.19 -9.64 3.05
C GLN A 152 -1.13 -10.37 2.84
N ASN A 153 -1.04 -11.65 2.50
CA ASN A 153 -2.09 -12.63 2.69
C ASN A 153 -1.41 -13.95 3.08
N PRO A 154 -1.49 -14.38 4.34
CA PRO A 154 -2.30 -13.85 5.46
C PRO A 154 -1.83 -12.49 6.00
N TYR A 155 -2.78 -11.69 6.50
CA TYR A 155 -2.54 -10.41 7.14
C TYR A 155 -2.86 -10.46 8.64
N THR A 156 -1.97 -9.92 9.48
CA THR A 156 -2.25 -9.78 10.92
C THR A 156 -2.56 -8.33 11.22
N ILE A 157 -3.74 -8.06 11.79
CA ILE A 157 -4.20 -6.70 12.10
C ILE A 157 -3.36 -6.12 13.23
N PRO A 158 -2.63 -5.00 12.99
CA PRO A 158 -1.85 -4.34 14.02
C PRO A 158 -2.73 -3.52 14.97
N GLU A 159 -2.25 -3.24 16.18
CA GLU A 159 -2.98 -2.46 17.18
C GLU A 159 -3.36 -1.06 16.69
N LYS A 160 -2.47 -0.40 15.93
CA LYS A 160 -2.70 0.95 15.38
C LYS A 160 -3.89 1.03 14.42
N THR A 161 -4.28 -0.09 13.80
CA THR A 161 -5.41 -0.18 12.89
C THR A 161 -6.40 -1.27 13.32
N ALA A 162 -6.54 -1.43 14.64
CA ALA A 162 -7.43 -2.44 15.20
C ALA A 162 -8.78 -2.50 14.49
N GLY A 163 -9.23 -3.70 14.23
CA GLY A 163 -10.49 -3.99 13.57
C GLY A 163 -10.49 -3.78 12.06
N LYS A 164 -9.45 -3.25 11.41
CA LYS A 164 -9.48 -2.94 9.97
C LYS A 164 -8.58 -3.87 9.18
N PHE A 165 -9.07 -4.38 8.06
CA PHE A 165 -8.28 -5.13 7.10
C PHE A 165 -8.59 -4.73 5.66
N LEU A 166 -7.62 -5.00 4.78
CA LEU A 166 -7.67 -4.61 3.38
C LEU A 166 -6.88 -5.63 2.55
N PHE A 167 -7.46 -6.07 1.44
CA PHE A 167 -6.81 -6.92 0.45
C PHE A 167 -6.92 -6.31 -0.94
N LEU A 168 -5.87 -6.47 -1.73
CA LEU A 168 -5.88 -6.15 -3.16
C LEU A 168 -5.38 -7.37 -3.92
N PRO A 169 -6.30 -8.27 -4.34
CA PRO A 169 -5.93 -9.51 -5.01
C PRO A 169 -5.26 -9.27 -6.36
N TYR A 170 -4.35 -10.18 -6.70
CA TYR A 170 -3.77 -10.26 -8.04
C TYR A 170 -4.87 -10.60 -9.06
N PRO A 171 -4.90 -9.93 -10.22
CA PRO A 171 -5.90 -10.20 -11.25
C PRO A 171 -5.79 -11.62 -11.78
N LEU A 172 -6.91 -12.20 -12.19
CA LEU A 172 -6.95 -13.50 -12.83
C LEU A 172 -7.12 -13.34 -14.34
N LYS A 173 -6.35 -14.12 -15.12
CA LYS A 173 -6.42 -14.08 -16.56
C LYS A 173 -7.78 -14.59 -17.05
N ALA A 174 -8.40 -13.86 -17.99
CA ALA A 174 -9.60 -14.26 -18.69
C ALA A 174 -9.24 -14.91 -20.05
N GLU A 175 -10.15 -15.68 -20.60
CA GLU A 175 -9.97 -16.28 -21.92
C GLU A 175 -10.38 -15.33 -23.04
N ASN A 176 -11.38 -14.49 -22.77
CA ASN A 176 -11.95 -13.58 -23.77
C ASN A 176 -12.23 -12.20 -23.18
N ALA A 177 -12.12 -11.17 -24.03
CA ALA A 177 -12.54 -9.81 -23.68
C ALA A 177 -14.02 -9.75 -23.31
N GLY A 178 -14.32 -9.04 -22.21
CA GLY A 178 -15.68 -8.86 -21.75
C GLY A 178 -16.33 -10.10 -21.12
N GLU A 179 -15.59 -11.18 -20.93
CA GLU A 179 -16.04 -12.38 -20.23
C GLU A 179 -16.55 -12.02 -18.82
N LYS A 180 -17.68 -12.61 -18.41
CA LYS A 180 -18.21 -12.43 -17.06
C LYS A 180 -17.88 -13.65 -16.21
N GLY A 181 -17.33 -13.41 -15.02
CA GLY A 181 -16.99 -14.43 -14.04
C GLY A 181 -17.57 -14.13 -12.68
N VAL A 182 -17.97 -15.16 -11.95
CA VAL A 182 -18.36 -15.10 -10.54
C VAL A 182 -17.28 -15.78 -9.72
N PHE A 183 -16.74 -15.08 -8.75
CA PHE A 183 -15.64 -15.53 -7.91
C PHE A 183 -16.10 -15.69 -6.47
N ASP A 184 -16.17 -16.93 -6.01
CA ASP A 184 -16.49 -17.27 -4.63
C ASP A 184 -15.23 -17.12 -3.78
N LEU A 185 -15.29 -16.22 -2.81
CA LEU A 185 -14.21 -15.87 -1.93
C LEU A 185 -14.56 -16.21 -0.48
N GLU A 186 -13.53 -16.47 0.31
CA GLU A 186 -13.64 -16.77 1.72
C GLU A 186 -12.68 -15.91 2.53
N ILE A 187 -13.18 -15.26 3.56
CA ILE A 187 -12.36 -14.69 4.63
C ILE A 187 -12.29 -15.70 5.78
N VAL A 188 -11.08 -16.02 6.21
CA VAL A 188 -10.84 -16.81 7.41
C VAL A 188 -10.13 -15.93 8.43
N ALA A 189 -10.70 -15.79 9.62
CA ALA A 189 -10.12 -14.97 10.68
C ALA A 189 -9.86 -15.85 11.92
N ARG A 190 -8.62 -15.76 12.44
CA ARG A 190 -8.15 -16.50 13.63
C ARG A 190 -7.52 -15.53 14.63
N CYS A 191 -7.91 -15.68 15.89
CA CYS A 191 -7.33 -14.93 16.99
C CYS A 191 -7.28 -15.83 18.23
N LYS A 192 -6.21 -15.71 19.03
CA LYS A 192 -6.09 -16.51 20.26
C LYS A 192 -7.20 -16.15 21.23
N GLY A 193 -7.91 -17.16 21.75
CA GLY A 193 -9.05 -17.01 22.66
C GLY A 193 -10.37 -16.66 21.97
N TYR A 194 -10.44 -16.87 20.65
CA TYR A 194 -11.65 -16.68 19.85
C TYR A 194 -11.86 -17.86 18.93
N GLU A 195 -13.12 -18.19 18.66
CA GLU A 195 -13.49 -19.17 17.65
C GLU A 195 -13.05 -18.72 16.26
N GLU A 196 -12.67 -19.68 15.39
CA GLU A 196 -12.37 -19.40 14.00
C GLU A 196 -13.62 -18.90 13.27
N LEU A 197 -13.51 -17.76 12.60
CA LEU A 197 -14.59 -17.23 11.75
C LEU A 197 -14.30 -17.50 10.29
N ARG A 198 -15.32 -17.99 9.57
CA ARG A 198 -15.33 -18.11 8.11
C ARG A 198 -16.49 -17.33 7.54
N HIS A 199 -16.18 -16.46 6.58
CA HIS A 199 -17.17 -15.63 5.89
C HIS A 199 -17.04 -15.81 4.38
N TYR A 200 -18.11 -16.23 3.75
CA TYR A 200 -18.18 -16.49 2.31
C TYR A 200 -18.92 -15.37 1.60
N PHE A 201 -18.42 -14.98 0.45
CA PHE A 201 -19.06 -13.98 -0.40
C PHE A 201 -18.61 -14.16 -1.86
N SER A 202 -19.39 -13.63 -2.80
CA SER A 202 -19.11 -13.74 -4.22
C SER A 202 -18.97 -12.37 -4.84
N ILE A 203 -18.07 -12.24 -5.80
CA ILE A 203 -17.87 -11.02 -6.58
C ILE A 203 -18.07 -11.35 -8.05
N GLU A 204 -18.94 -10.59 -8.72
CA GLU A 204 -19.09 -10.65 -10.17
C GLU A 204 -18.13 -9.66 -10.82
N LEU A 205 -17.32 -10.14 -11.76
CA LEU A 205 -16.35 -9.34 -12.51
C LEU A 205 -16.57 -9.55 -14.02
N GLN A 206 -16.24 -8.51 -14.76
CA GLN A 206 -16.12 -8.57 -16.19
C GLN A 206 -14.65 -8.40 -16.58
N ALA A 207 -14.17 -9.22 -17.52
CA ALA A 207 -12.81 -9.13 -18.00
C ALA A 207 -12.60 -7.82 -18.76
N GLU A 208 -11.50 -7.16 -18.46
CA GLU A 208 -11.08 -5.87 -19.02
C GLU A 208 -9.69 -6.03 -19.64
N ASP A 209 -9.40 -5.28 -20.69
CA ASP A 209 -8.08 -5.28 -21.34
C ASP A 209 -7.01 -4.76 -20.37
N GLY A 210 -5.99 -5.56 -20.18
CA GLY A 210 -4.87 -5.27 -19.31
C GLY A 210 -5.18 -5.36 -17.80
N VAL A 211 -4.14 -5.13 -17.02
CA VAL A 211 -4.24 -5.02 -15.55
C VAL A 211 -4.49 -3.58 -15.17
N ILE A 212 -5.57 -3.34 -14.43
CA ILE A 212 -5.89 -1.99 -13.95
C ILE A 212 -4.78 -1.52 -13.02
N ASN A 213 -4.20 -0.36 -13.34
CA ASN A 213 -3.32 0.32 -12.43
C ASN A 213 -4.06 0.64 -11.11
N TYR A 214 -3.60 0.09 -10.00
CA TYR A 214 -4.23 0.22 -8.69
C TYR A 214 -4.38 1.67 -8.21
N PHE A 215 -3.62 2.63 -8.75
CA PHE A 215 -3.84 4.06 -8.52
C PHE A 215 -5.14 4.60 -9.13
N ARG A 216 -5.77 3.83 -10.03
CA ARG A 216 -7.07 4.15 -10.63
C ARG A 216 -8.20 3.27 -10.13
N VAL A 217 -7.96 2.42 -9.13
CA VAL A 217 -8.98 1.52 -8.57
C VAL A 217 -9.99 2.33 -7.78
N ASN A 218 -11.05 2.74 -8.45
CA ASN A 218 -12.22 3.36 -7.81
C ASN A 218 -13.23 2.32 -7.30
N LYS A 219 -12.98 1.02 -7.54
CA LYS A 219 -13.88 -0.05 -7.15
C LYS A 219 -13.44 -0.60 -5.79
N VAL A 220 -14.30 -0.46 -4.80
CA VAL A 220 -14.10 -1.02 -3.46
C VAL A 220 -15.25 -1.96 -3.15
N TYR A 221 -14.95 -3.17 -2.75
CA TYR A 221 -15.92 -4.12 -2.19
C TYR A 221 -15.82 -4.09 -0.67
N GLU A 222 -16.87 -3.64 -0.01
CA GLU A 222 -16.91 -3.55 1.44
C GLU A 222 -17.65 -4.75 2.01
N ILE A 223 -16.93 -5.57 2.80
CA ILE A 223 -17.50 -6.68 3.54
C ILE A 223 -18.25 -6.11 4.75
N LYS A 224 -19.41 -6.67 5.06
CA LYS A 224 -20.13 -6.35 6.30
C LYS A 224 -19.24 -6.60 7.50
N ASP A 225 -19.52 -5.89 8.60
CA ASP A 225 -18.78 -6.05 9.85
C ASP A 225 -18.80 -7.51 10.32
N LEU A 226 -17.63 -8.03 10.63
CA LEU A 226 -17.41 -9.39 11.10
C LEU A 226 -17.25 -9.38 12.62
N TYR A 227 -17.72 -10.46 13.28
CA TYR A 227 -17.69 -10.56 14.72
C TYR A 227 -17.06 -11.88 15.15
N LEU A 228 -15.92 -11.82 15.85
CA LEU A 228 -15.32 -13.00 16.47
C LEU A 228 -15.96 -13.28 17.82
N VAL A 229 -16.29 -14.53 18.03
CA VAL A 229 -16.86 -15.02 19.29
C VAL A 229 -15.73 -15.44 20.22
N PRO A 230 -15.61 -14.84 21.43
CA PRO A 230 -14.64 -15.33 22.41
C PRO A 230 -14.95 -16.77 22.79
N GLU A 231 -13.92 -17.63 22.88
CA GLU A 231 -14.04 -18.97 23.43
C GLU A 231 -14.55 -18.90 24.88
N ASP A 232 -15.46 -19.78 25.24
CA ASP A 232 -15.89 -19.88 26.62
C ASP A 232 -14.76 -20.55 27.44
N THR A 233 -14.27 -19.84 28.43
CA THR A 233 -13.24 -20.29 29.38
C THR A 233 -13.86 -21.15 30.45
#